data_4faa616bc067de44e3314d37f144066f
#
_entry.id   4faa616bc067de44e3314d37f144066f
#
_cell.length_a   1.000
_cell.length_b   1.000
_cell.length_c   1.000
_cell.angle_alpha   90.00
_cell.angle_beta   90.00
_cell.angle_gamma   90.00
#
_symmetry.space_group_name_H-M   'P 1'
#
loop_
_entity.id
_entity.type
_entity.pdbx_description
1 polymer ?
#
loop_
_entity_poly.entity_id
_entity_poly.type
_entity_poly.pdbx_seq_one_letter_code
_entity_poly.pdbx_strand_id
1 'polypeptide(L)'
;MGKWKAAVMLTSLVFTLAACGSTDETKDAGNAEAEATPKTVEITDAHGKIEVPVNPEKVVALDNRTFETLAEWDVELAAAPVGLMPAESPYVKDEDIVDVGMHFEPNLEAIAGVDPDVVIVGQRFADYYEDIKKLVPEAAVIDLNIELPEDSGTPGEILVQGLEDTTLTLGQIFDKNEEAKDMVADLDQSIEDAKTAYDGKATIMSVIVSGGDIGFSAPISGRVFGPMYDIFGWVPALEVEKKSGDHQGDEVSVEAIAESNPDWLFVLDRDAPLGDAEGAVPAEDVIDNALALQKTTAVTKDQIVYAPKDTYLNESIQTYSEFFESVAAALAK
;
A
#
# COMPACT_ATOMS: atom_id res chain seq x y z
N MET A 1 63.96 26.12 24.43
CA MET A 1 63.92 26.74 25.77
C MET A 1 62.46 26.80 26.17
N GLY A 2 61.91 26.23 27.19
CA GLY A 2 62.43 25.54 28.35
C GLY A 2 61.35 24.64 28.90
N LYS A 3 61.75 23.56 29.38
CA LYS A 3 61.03 22.50 30.10
C LYS A 3 60.46 23.03 31.40
N TRP A 4 59.31 22.49 31.85
CA TRP A 4 59.18 22.09 33.26
C TRP A 4 58.15 20.97 33.46
N LYS A 5 58.67 19.99 34.19
CA LYS A 5 57.97 18.78 34.70
C LYS A 5 57.55 19.05 36.16
N ALA A 6 56.60 18.28 36.60
CA ALA A 6 56.48 17.62 37.91
C ALA A 6 54.99 17.64 38.34
N ALA A 7 54.38 16.70 38.92
CA ALA A 7 54.59 15.39 39.49
C ALA A 7 53.47 15.18 40.51
N VAL A 8 52.75 14.10 40.40
CA VAL A 8 52.29 13.13 41.42
C VAL A 8 51.68 13.69 42.74
N MET A 9 50.44 13.25 43.05
CA MET A 9 50.18 12.64 44.38
C MET A 9 48.93 11.71 44.34
N LEU A 10 49.17 10.44 44.60
CA LEU A 10 48.24 9.38 44.98
C LEU A 10 47.75 9.66 46.42
N THR A 11 46.46 9.42 46.68
CA THR A 11 46.02 9.09 48.05
C THR A 11 44.91 8.07 48.01
N SER A 12 45.28 6.85 48.33
CA SER A 12 44.42 5.71 48.66
C SER A 12 43.82 5.90 50.04
N LEU A 13 42.53 5.63 50.20
CA LEU A 13 41.97 5.37 51.53
C LEU A 13 41.07 4.14 51.48
N VAL A 14 41.60 3.09 52.08
CA VAL A 14 40.92 1.83 52.42
C VAL A 14 40.25 2.04 53.76
N PHE A 15 38.98 1.64 53.90
CA PHE A 15 38.40 1.29 55.20
C PHE A 15 37.61 -0.02 55.11
N THR A 16 37.99 -0.89 56.03
CA THR A 16 37.59 -2.28 56.17
C THR A 16 36.31 -2.46 57.01
N LEU A 17 35.62 -3.54 56.66
CA LEU A 17 34.66 -4.38 57.39
C LEU A 17 34.41 -4.17 58.88
N ALA A 18 33.16 -4.27 59.26
CA ALA A 18 32.76 -5.00 60.46
C ALA A 18 31.42 -5.71 60.19
N ALA A 19 31.43 -7.01 60.43
CA ALA A 19 30.28 -7.92 60.38
C ALA A 19 29.61 -7.99 61.76
N CYS A 20 28.34 -8.35 61.77
CA CYS A 20 27.66 -9.33 62.62
C CYS A 20 26.26 -8.89 63.03
N GLY A 21 25.32 -9.82 62.85
CA GLY A 21 24.16 -9.98 63.73
C GLY A 21 22.84 -10.25 63.08
N SER A 22 22.55 -11.55 62.93
CA SER A 22 21.29 -12.22 62.61
C SER A 22 19.98 -11.61 63.14
N THR A 23 18.90 -11.64 62.42
CA THR A 23 17.71 -12.51 62.66
C THR A 23 16.62 -12.27 61.61
N ASP A 24 15.97 -13.35 61.22
CA ASP A 24 14.80 -13.54 60.37
C ASP A 24 13.74 -12.43 60.36
N GLU A 25 13.33 -12.02 59.15
CA GLU A 25 11.91 -11.93 58.79
C GLU A 25 11.78 -11.88 57.26
N THR A 26 11.25 -12.94 56.70
CA THR A 26 10.75 -13.04 55.33
C THR A 26 9.74 -11.93 55.08
N LYS A 27 10.07 -10.98 54.20
CA LYS A 27 9.12 -10.20 53.44
C LYS A 27 9.40 -10.43 51.98
N ASP A 28 8.47 -11.16 51.42
CA ASP A 28 8.21 -11.33 50.01
C ASP A 28 8.15 -9.91 49.38
N ALA A 29 9.24 -9.47 48.77
CA ALA A 29 9.27 -8.32 47.91
C ALA A 29 8.94 -8.84 46.50
N GLY A 30 7.64 -8.85 46.19
CA GLY A 30 7.18 -9.02 44.86
C GLY A 30 7.97 -8.11 43.91
N ASN A 31 8.71 -8.73 43.04
CA ASN A 31 9.31 -8.08 41.87
C ASN A 31 8.13 -7.63 40.99
N ALA A 32 7.65 -6.42 41.21
CA ALA A 32 6.84 -5.76 40.21
C ALA A 32 7.78 -5.54 39.02
N GLU A 33 7.72 -6.39 38.03
CA GLU A 33 8.17 -6.04 36.69
C GLU A 33 7.47 -4.72 36.36
N ALA A 34 8.24 -3.65 36.30
CA ALA A 34 7.76 -2.41 35.72
C ALA A 34 7.39 -2.78 34.28
N GLU A 35 6.10 -2.78 33.96
CA GLU A 35 5.63 -2.84 32.58
C GLU A 35 6.40 -1.77 31.82
N ALA A 36 7.26 -2.18 30.89
CA ALA A 36 7.99 -1.26 30.04
C ALA A 36 6.96 -0.50 29.24
N THR A 37 6.92 0.83 29.38
CA THR A 37 6.08 1.69 28.56
C THR A 37 6.35 1.34 27.10
N PRO A 38 5.34 1.02 26.28
CA PRO A 38 5.55 0.70 24.87
C PRO A 38 6.36 1.83 24.21
N LYS A 39 7.36 1.46 23.42
CA LYS A 39 8.09 2.44 22.62
C LYS A 39 7.10 3.02 21.60
N THR A 40 7.02 4.34 21.48
CA THR A 40 6.21 5.01 20.48
C THR A 40 7.09 5.67 19.42
N VAL A 41 6.50 5.93 18.25
CA VAL A 41 7.06 6.73 17.16
C VAL A 41 6.09 7.84 16.79
N GLU A 42 6.59 9.06 16.57
CA GLU A 42 5.79 10.14 15.99
C GLU A 42 5.79 9.98 14.47
N ILE A 43 4.62 9.79 13.90
CA ILE A 43 4.42 9.78 12.44
C ILE A 43 3.60 10.98 12.01
N THR A 44 3.52 11.24 10.70
CA THR A 44 2.63 12.24 10.11
C THR A 44 1.68 11.53 9.16
N ASP A 45 0.39 11.69 9.36
CA ASP A 45 -0.68 11.17 8.51
C ASP A 45 -1.46 12.30 7.82
N ALA A 46 -2.58 12.00 7.17
CA ALA A 46 -3.44 12.99 6.52
C ALA A 46 -4.00 14.06 7.48
N HIS A 47 -4.08 13.77 8.78
CA HIS A 47 -4.62 14.66 9.83
C HIS A 47 -3.54 15.37 10.65
N GLY A 48 -2.26 15.06 10.44
CA GLY A 48 -1.13 15.68 11.12
C GLY A 48 -0.25 14.71 11.89
N LYS A 49 0.36 15.17 12.99
CA LYS A 49 1.27 14.36 13.79
C LYS A 49 0.54 13.56 14.84
N ILE A 50 0.90 12.29 14.95
CA ILE A 50 0.35 11.35 15.92
C ILE A 50 1.43 10.42 16.46
N GLU A 51 1.36 10.10 17.75
CA GLU A 51 2.19 9.08 18.39
C GLU A 51 1.55 7.70 18.22
N VAL A 52 2.32 6.75 17.72
CA VAL A 52 1.87 5.37 17.45
C VAL A 52 2.76 4.40 18.21
N PRO A 53 2.22 3.36 18.87
CA PRO A 53 3.06 2.32 19.48
C PRO A 53 3.88 1.60 18.43
N VAL A 54 5.15 1.29 18.75
CA VAL A 54 6.03 0.48 17.89
C VAL A 54 5.75 -1.00 18.17
N ASN A 55 5.58 -1.79 17.12
CA ASN A 55 5.17 -3.20 17.18
C ASN A 55 3.88 -3.39 18.00
N PRO A 56 2.76 -2.75 17.60
CA PRO A 56 1.49 -2.92 18.26
C PRO A 56 1.04 -4.39 18.23
N GLU A 57 0.41 -4.86 19.31
CA GLU A 57 -0.05 -6.26 19.40
C GLU A 57 -1.39 -6.49 18.69
N LYS A 58 -2.27 -5.46 18.71
CA LYS A 58 -3.62 -5.55 18.12
C LYS A 58 -3.76 -4.55 16.99
N VAL A 59 -3.53 -5.02 15.79
CA VAL A 59 -3.58 -4.22 14.56
C VAL A 59 -4.91 -4.41 13.87
N VAL A 60 -5.58 -3.31 13.54
CA VAL A 60 -6.71 -3.28 12.61
C VAL A 60 -6.24 -2.60 11.33
N ALA A 61 -6.29 -3.32 10.21
CA ALA A 61 -5.92 -2.79 8.89
C ALA A 61 -7.17 -2.64 8.01
N LEU A 62 -7.44 -1.40 7.57
CA LEU A 62 -8.58 -1.05 6.73
C LEU A 62 -8.15 -0.46 5.37
N ASP A 63 -6.87 -0.13 5.21
CA ASP A 63 -6.33 0.35 3.94
C ASP A 63 -5.81 -0.81 3.09
N ASN A 64 -6.45 -1.04 1.95
CA ASN A 64 -6.08 -2.12 1.04
C ASN A 64 -4.67 -1.99 0.44
N ARG A 65 -4.12 -0.78 0.36
CA ARG A 65 -2.73 -0.57 -0.10
C ARG A 65 -1.68 -1.09 0.88
N THR A 66 -2.08 -1.43 2.11
CA THR A 66 -1.17 -1.88 3.16
C THR A 66 -1.20 -3.38 3.40
N PHE A 67 -2.25 -4.10 2.97
CA PHE A 67 -2.45 -5.52 3.30
C PHE A 67 -1.30 -6.41 2.85
N GLU A 68 -0.79 -6.22 1.64
CA GLU A 68 0.30 -7.03 1.09
C GLU A 68 1.61 -6.80 1.86
N THR A 69 1.94 -5.54 2.14
CA THR A 69 3.12 -5.16 2.93
C THR A 69 3.06 -5.73 4.34
N LEU A 70 1.91 -5.61 5.01
CA LEU A 70 1.71 -6.16 6.35
C LEU A 70 1.83 -7.70 6.36
N ALA A 71 1.29 -8.37 5.32
CA ALA A 71 1.39 -9.81 5.17
C ALA A 71 2.83 -10.27 4.91
N GLU A 72 3.58 -9.56 4.07
CA GLU A 72 4.99 -9.86 3.79
C GLU A 72 5.86 -9.73 5.04
N TRP A 73 5.50 -8.81 5.94
CA TRP A 73 6.21 -8.61 7.19
C TRP A 73 5.71 -9.48 8.34
N ASP A 74 4.83 -10.46 8.07
CA ASP A 74 4.23 -11.35 9.06
C ASP A 74 3.51 -10.60 10.21
N VAL A 75 2.86 -9.46 9.91
CA VAL A 75 2.08 -8.71 10.89
C VAL A 75 0.74 -9.41 11.13
N GLU A 76 0.46 -9.77 12.38
CA GLU A 76 -0.84 -10.35 12.76
C GLU A 76 -1.93 -9.26 12.82
N LEU A 77 -3.10 -9.53 12.23
CA LEU A 77 -4.24 -8.62 12.26
C LEU A 77 -5.31 -9.10 13.23
N ALA A 78 -5.78 -8.20 14.09
CA ALA A 78 -6.93 -8.47 14.96
C ALA A 78 -8.27 -8.35 14.22
N ALA A 79 -8.36 -7.41 13.27
CA ALA A 79 -9.54 -7.25 12.42
C ALA A 79 -9.17 -6.63 11.07
N ALA A 80 -9.92 -6.99 10.03
CA ALA A 80 -9.74 -6.46 8.67
C ALA A 80 -10.97 -6.73 7.80
N PRO A 81 -11.17 -6.01 6.68
CA PRO A 81 -12.21 -6.29 5.69
C PRO A 81 -11.76 -7.42 4.76
N VAL A 82 -11.77 -8.67 5.24
CA VAL A 82 -11.22 -9.84 4.51
C VAL A 82 -11.85 -10.05 3.13
N GLY A 83 -13.10 -9.64 2.93
CA GLY A 83 -13.78 -9.68 1.64
C GLY A 83 -13.26 -8.66 0.60
N LEU A 84 -12.36 -7.75 0.99
CA LEU A 84 -11.68 -6.78 0.12
C LEU A 84 -10.23 -7.16 -0.15
N MET A 85 -9.79 -8.34 0.24
CA MET A 85 -8.45 -8.86 -0.01
C MET A 85 -8.45 -9.88 -1.14
N PRO A 86 -7.35 -10.04 -1.90
CA PRO A 86 -7.20 -11.13 -2.85
C PRO A 86 -7.37 -12.49 -2.18
N ALA A 87 -7.99 -13.44 -2.89
CA ALA A 87 -8.29 -14.77 -2.35
C ALA A 87 -7.05 -15.54 -1.87
N GLU A 88 -5.88 -15.22 -2.42
CA GLU A 88 -4.59 -15.81 -2.06
C GLU A 88 -3.99 -15.20 -0.79
N SER A 89 -4.47 -14.06 -0.34
CA SER A 89 -3.97 -13.39 0.87
C SER A 89 -3.97 -14.36 2.07
N PRO A 90 -2.89 -14.42 2.87
CA PRO A 90 -2.87 -15.24 4.07
C PRO A 90 -3.96 -14.83 5.07
N TYR A 91 -4.32 -13.55 5.11
CA TYR A 91 -5.35 -13.02 6.00
C TYR A 91 -6.76 -13.55 5.69
N VAL A 92 -7.07 -13.85 4.42
CA VAL A 92 -8.38 -14.44 4.03
C VAL A 92 -8.55 -15.84 4.59
N LYS A 93 -7.43 -16.53 4.86
CA LYS A 93 -7.41 -17.92 5.37
C LYS A 93 -7.30 -18.01 6.89
N ASP A 94 -7.09 -16.88 7.55
CA ASP A 94 -6.94 -16.78 8.99
C ASP A 94 -8.31 -16.59 9.65
N GLU A 95 -8.79 -17.65 10.34
CA GLU A 95 -10.09 -17.64 11.01
C GLU A 95 -10.09 -16.82 12.32
N ASP A 96 -8.92 -16.40 12.81
CA ASP A 96 -8.78 -15.58 14.02
C ASP A 96 -9.00 -14.09 13.75
N ILE A 97 -8.92 -13.65 12.48
CA ILE A 97 -9.17 -12.26 12.08
C ILE A 97 -10.67 -11.96 12.10
N VAL A 98 -11.05 -10.95 12.84
CA VAL A 98 -12.44 -10.47 12.87
C VAL A 98 -12.75 -9.71 11.57
N ASP A 99 -13.68 -10.22 10.77
CA ASP A 99 -14.14 -9.56 9.56
C ASP A 99 -14.99 -8.32 9.88
N VAL A 100 -14.56 -7.15 9.42
CA VAL A 100 -15.29 -5.89 9.59
C VAL A 100 -16.28 -5.62 8.45
N GLY A 101 -16.38 -6.52 7.47
CA GLY A 101 -17.27 -6.40 6.33
C GLY A 101 -16.80 -5.41 5.27
N MET A 102 -17.70 -5.12 4.33
CA MET A 102 -17.42 -4.26 3.18
C MET A 102 -17.47 -2.78 3.54
N HIS A 103 -16.72 -1.97 2.84
CA HIS A 103 -16.64 -0.51 3.05
C HIS A 103 -17.96 0.25 2.84
N PHE A 104 -18.95 -0.33 2.18
CA PHE A 104 -20.29 0.30 2.03
C PHE A 104 -21.09 0.33 3.33
N GLU A 105 -20.91 -0.67 4.18
CA GLU A 105 -21.60 -0.83 5.46
C GLU A 105 -20.70 -1.58 6.45
N PRO A 106 -19.57 -0.97 6.88
CA PRO A 106 -18.62 -1.64 7.75
C PRO A 106 -19.17 -1.83 9.17
N ASN A 107 -18.79 -2.95 9.79
CA ASN A 107 -19.08 -3.21 11.19
C ASN A 107 -18.07 -2.49 12.09
N LEU A 108 -18.31 -1.21 12.38
CA LEU A 108 -17.42 -0.41 13.23
C LEU A 108 -17.39 -0.92 14.69
N GLU A 109 -18.48 -1.59 15.16
CA GLU A 109 -18.50 -2.20 16.50
C GLU A 109 -17.54 -3.39 16.61
N ALA A 110 -17.30 -4.11 15.50
CA ALA A 110 -16.30 -5.17 15.45
C ALA A 110 -14.89 -4.62 15.63
N ILE A 111 -14.59 -3.45 15.05
CA ILE A 111 -13.32 -2.74 15.23
C ILE A 111 -13.10 -2.40 16.71
N ALA A 112 -14.12 -1.82 17.36
CA ALA A 112 -14.04 -1.51 18.79
C ALA A 112 -13.97 -2.77 19.67
N GLY A 113 -14.60 -3.86 19.24
CA GLY A 113 -14.67 -5.14 19.97
C GLY A 113 -13.32 -5.84 20.13
N VAL A 114 -12.37 -5.63 19.21
CA VAL A 114 -11.01 -6.21 19.32
C VAL A 114 -10.10 -5.38 20.23
N ASP A 115 -10.50 -4.17 20.67
CA ASP A 115 -9.73 -3.27 21.53
C ASP A 115 -8.32 -3.03 20.96
N PRO A 116 -8.22 -2.33 19.81
CA PRO A 116 -6.99 -2.21 19.04
C PRO A 116 -5.98 -1.25 19.67
N ASP A 117 -4.68 -1.50 19.42
CA ASP A 117 -3.59 -0.55 19.69
C ASP A 117 -3.44 0.47 18.56
N VAL A 118 -3.64 0.00 17.32
CA VAL A 118 -3.57 0.82 16.11
C VAL A 118 -4.67 0.43 15.12
N VAL A 119 -5.25 1.44 14.46
CA VAL A 119 -6.16 1.27 13.32
C VAL A 119 -5.57 2.02 12.13
N ILE A 120 -5.26 1.30 11.07
CA ILE A 120 -4.74 1.86 9.81
C ILE A 120 -5.92 2.07 8.87
N VAL A 121 -6.25 3.34 8.62
CA VAL A 121 -7.35 3.76 7.73
C VAL A 121 -6.73 4.28 6.42
N GLY A 122 -7.45 4.14 5.33
CA GLY A 122 -7.09 4.71 4.05
C GLY A 122 -8.09 4.33 2.96
N GLN A 123 -7.91 4.84 1.78
CA GLN A 123 -8.71 4.63 0.58
C GLN A 123 -10.22 4.41 0.85
N ARG A 124 -10.69 3.16 0.82
CA ARG A 124 -12.12 2.82 0.93
C ARG A 124 -12.74 3.12 2.30
N PHE A 125 -11.92 3.24 3.34
CA PHE A 125 -12.37 3.50 4.71
C PHE A 125 -12.03 4.91 5.20
N ALA A 126 -11.43 5.77 4.38
CA ALA A 126 -11.02 7.12 4.77
C ALA A 126 -12.18 7.94 5.36
N ASP A 127 -13.38 7.83 4.80
CA ASP A 127 -14.58 8.55 5.29
C ASP A 127 -15.01 8.13 6.70
N TYR A 128 -14.57 6.98 7.20
CA TYR A 128 -14.90 6.48 8.54
C TYR A 128 -13.90 6.89 9.63
N TYR A 129 -12.82 7.58 9.28
CA TYR A 129 -11.74 7.95 10.22
C TYR A 129 -12.27 8.58 11.53
N GLU A 130 -13.10 9.61 11.43
CA GLU A 130 -13.62 10.32 12.59
C GLU A 130 -14.58 9.47 13.44
N ASP A 131 -15.30 8.55 12.84
CA ASP A 131 -16.23 7.67 13.56
C ASP A 131 -15.47 6.55 14.26
N ILE A 132 -14.46 5.97 13.61
CA ILE A 132 -13.56 4.99 14.21
C ILE A 132 -12.82 5.60 15.40
N LYS A 133 -12.24 6.79 15.23
CA LYS A 133 -11.53 7.51 16.31
C LYS A 133 -12.36 7.78 17.55
N LYS A 134 -13.68 8.02 17.37
CA LYS A 134 -14.61 8.18 18.51
C LYS A 134 -14.88 6.85 19.21
N LEU A 135 -14.89 5.73 18.48
CA LEU A 135 -15.20 4.41 19.02
C LEU A 135 -14.00 3.79 19.77
N VAL A 136 -12.78 4.08 19.33
CA VAL A 136 -11.55 3.54 19.91
C VAL A 136 -10.59 4.67 20.37
N PRO A 137 -11.00 5.48 21.36
CA PRO A 137 -10.26 6.69 21.76
C PRO A 137 -8.87 6.43 22.35
N GLU A 138 -8.59 5.20 22.76
CA GLU A 138 -7.28 4.81 23.31
C GLU A 138 -6.33 4.27 22.23
N ALA A 139 -6.85 3.91 21.05
CA ALA A 139 -6.05 3.44 19.92
C ALA A 139 -5.43 4.62 19.15
N ALA A 140 -4.27 4.38 18.55
CA ALA A 140 -3.75 5.26 17.50
C ALA A 140 -4.51 4.98 16.19
N VAL A 141 -5.37 5.90 15.78
CA VAL A 141 -6.05 5.82 14.47
C VAL A 141 -5.27 6.69 13.50
N ILE A 142 -4.72 6.07 12.46
CA ILE A 142 -3.89 6.72 11.43
C ILE A 142 -4.57 6.64 10.07
N ASP A 143 -4.48 7.71 9.29
CA ASP A 143 -5.02 7.77 7.93
C ASP A 143 -3.88 7.87 6.92
N LEU A 144 -3.63 6.78 6.21
CA LEU A 144 -2.60 6.65 5.18
C LEU A 144 -3.19 6.79 3.76
N ASN A 145 -4.36 7.40 3.62
CA ASN A 145 -4.98 7.60 2.32
C ASN A 145 -4.11 8.44 1.38
N ILE A 146 -3.87 7.92 0.18
CA ILE A 146 -3.25 8.66 -0.92
C ILE A 146 -4.38 9.30 -1.71
N GLU A 147 -4.61 10.58 -1.47
CA GLU A 147 -5.64 11.33 -2.17
C GLU A 147 -5.11 11.80 -3.52
N LEU A 148 -5.81 11.44 -4.60
CA LEU A 148 -5.48 11.85 -5.97
C LEU A 148 -6.55 12.82 -6.46
N PRO A 149 -6.37 14.15 -6.28
CA PRO A 149 -7.36 15.11 -6.73
C PRO A 149 -7.45 15.12 -8.26
N GLU A 150 -8.68 15.14 -8.80
CA GLU A 150 -8.92 15.15 -10.26
C GLU A 150 -8.25 16.32 -10.98
N ASP A 151 -8.09 17.46 -10.29
CA ASP A 151 -7.45 18.66 -10.80
C ASP A 151 -5.94 18.72 -10.49
N SER A 152 -5.33 17.67 -9.92
CA SER A 152 -3.89 17.67 -9.69
C SER A 152 -3.16 17.66 -11.02
N GLY A 153 -2.16 18.52 -11.15
CA GLY A 153 -1.32 18.55 -12.35
C GLY A 153 -0.31 17.39 -12.40
N THR A 154 -0.12 16.67 -11.29
CA THR A 154 0.93 15.67 -11.08
C THR A 154 0.43 14.46 -10.28
N PRO A 155 -0.62 13.74 -10.74
CA PRO A 155 -1.15 12.60 -9.99
C PRO A 155 -0.14 11.46 -9.85
N GLY A 156 0.80 11.34 -10.77
CA GLY A 156 1.89 10.37 -10.72
C GLY A 156 2.86 10.66 -9.57
N GLU A 157 3.29 11.91 -9.39
CA GLU A 157 4.15 12.32 -8.27
C GLU A 157 3.45 12.06 -6.93
N ILE A 158 2.15 12.40 -6.84
CA ILE A 158 1.36 12.20 -5.60
C ILE A 158 1.24 10.71 -5.28
N LEU A 159 0.98 9.86 -6.28
CA LEU A 159 0.88 8.42 -6.07
C LEU A 159 2.20 7.83 -5.59
N VAL A 160 3.30 8.10 -6.29
CA VAL A 160 4.62 7.55 -5.96
C VAL A 160 5.03 7.99 -4.56
N GLN A 161 4.98 9.30 -4.27
CA GLN A 161 5.32 9.82 -2.94
C GLN A 161 4.42 9.21 -1.84
N GLY A 162 3.13 9.05 -2.11
CA GLY A 162 2.20 8.45 -1.16
C GLY A 162 2.51 6.98 -0.86
N LEU A 163 2.88 6.19 -1.88
CA LEU A 163 3.31 4.79 -1.69
C LEU A 163 4.59 4.69 -0.88
N GLU A 164 5.59 5.54 -1.17
CA GLU A 164 6.85 5.63 -0.43
C GLU A 164 6.60 6.02 1.03
N ASP A 165 5.87 7.12 1.27
CA ASP A 165 5.58 7.64 2.61
C ASP A 165 4.79 6.62 3.45
N THR A 166 3.79 5.96 2.86
CA THR A 166 3.03 4.89 3.51
C THR A 166 3.95 3.74 3.92
N THR A 167 4.77 3.25 2.99
CA THR A 167 5.67 2.12 3.24
C THR A 167 6.70 2.45 4.32
N LEU A 168 7.32 3.64 4.26
CA LEU A 168 8.28 4.08 5.28
C LEU A 168 7.61 4.31 6.65
N THR A 169 6.37 4.78 6.68
CA THR A 169 5.59 4.94 7.91
C THR A 169 5.30 3.59 8.56
N LEU A 170 4.85 2.62 7.77
CA LEU A 170 4.66 1.24 8.25
C LEU A 170 5.98 0.65 8.75
N GLY A 171 7.10 0.89 8.06
CA GLY A 171 8.43 0.48 8.50
C GLY A 171 8.81 1.02 9.87
N GLN A 172 8.43 2.26 10.20
CA GLN A 172 8.66 2.84 11.53
C GLN A 172 7.75 2.21 12.61
N ILE A 173 6.48 1.95 12.27
CA ILE A 173 5.50 1.36 13.21
C ILE A 173 5.87 -0.10 13.53
N PHE A 174 6.25 -0.89 12.53
CA PHE A 174 6.51 -2.33 12.68
C PHE A 174 7.99 -2.71 12.81
N ASP A 175 8.88 -1.72 13.05
CA ASP A 175 10.34 -1.90 13.17
C ASP A 175 10.97 -2.62 11.96
N LYS A 176 10.44 -2.32 10.75
CA LYS A 176 10.82 -2.85 9.45
C LYS A 176 11.45 -1.77 8.55
N ASN A 177 12.29 -0.91 9.14
CA ASN A 177 12.81 0.27 8.44
C ASN A 177 13.72 -0.05 7.26
N GLU A 178 14.47 -1.13 7.29
CA GLU A 178 15.35 -1.52 6.18
C GLU A 178 14.55 -2.18 5.07
N GLU A 179 13.63 -3.08 5.41
CA GLU A 179 12.71 -3.71 4.46
C GLU A 179 11.87 -2.65 3.72
N ALA A 180 11.36 -1.64 4.44
CA ALA A 180 10.62 -0.53 3.85
C ALA A 180 11.45 0.28 2.85
N LYS A 181 12.73 0.54 3.16
CA LYS A 181 13.65 1.25 2.24
C LYS A 181 13.97 0.42 1.01
N ASP A 182 14.12 -0.88 1.17
CA ASP A 182 14.37 -1.79 0.05
C ASP A 182 13.15 -1.78 -0.90
N MET A 183 11.91 -1.85 -0.38
CA MET A 183 10.69 -1.75 -1.19
C MET A 183 10.59 -0.42 -1.95
N VAL A 184 10.93 0.70 -1.29
CA VAL A 184 10.95 2.02 -1.95
C VAL A 184 12.00 2.06 -3.06
N ALA A 185 13.20 1.50 -2.81
CA ALA A 185 14.25 1.44 -3.83
C ALA A 185 13.85 0.55 -5.02
N ASP A 186 13.13 -0.54 -4.79
CA ASP A 186 12.61 -1.42 -5.84
C ASP A 186 11.55 -0.70 -6.69
N LEU A 187 10.63 0.07 -6.06
CA LEU A 187 9.67 0.92 -6.78
C LEU A 187 10.39 1.94 -7.66
N ASP A 188 11.35 2.68 -7.10
CA ASP A 188 12.15 3.68 -7.83
C ASP A 188 12.86 3.05 -9.04
N GLN A 189 13.46 1.89 -8.86
CA GLN A 189 14.15 1.18 -9.93
C GLN A 189 13.20 0.72 -11.02
N SER A 190 12.02 0.18 -10.65
CA SER A 190 11.01 -0.26 -11.62
C SER A 190 10.46 0.91 -12.46
N ILE A 191 10.29 2.09 -11.83
CA ILE A 191 9.90 3.32 -12.53
C ILE A 191 10.98 3.74 -13.53
N GLU A 192 12.25 3.77 -13.14
CA GLU A 192 13.35 4.18 -14.03
C GLU A 192 13.54 3.20 -15.20
N ASP A 193 13.37 1.89 -14.95
CA ASP A 193 13.46 0.86 -15.98
C ASP A 193 12.31 1.01 -17.01
N ALA A 194 11.07 1.24 -16.54
CA ALA A 194 9.92 1.46 -17.42
C ALA A 194 10.05 2.76 -18.23
N LYS A 195 10.54 3.86 -17.62
CA LYS A 195 10.84 5.12 -18.34
C LYS A 195 11.90 4.91 -19.42
N THR A 196 12.95 4.14 -19.11
CA THR A 196 14.04 3.87 -20.05
C THR A 196 13.60 3.01 -21.22
N ALA A 197 12.67 2.08 -20.98
CA ALA A 197 12.13 1.18 -22.01
C ALA A 197 11.13 1.87 -22.95
N TYR A 198 10.46 2.93 -22.51
CA TYR A 198 9.50 3.66 -23.33
C TYR A 198 10.18 4.58 -24.34
N ASP A 199 9.80 4.49 -25.60
CA ASP A 199 10.41 5.25 -26.71
C ASP A 199 9.97 6.72 -26.81
N GLY A 200 9.05 7.15 -25.93
CA GLY A 200 8.49 8.50 -25.90
C GLY A 200 7.52 8.83 -27.06
N LYS A 201 7.05 7.83 -27.84
CA LYS A 201 6.23 8.04 -29.03
C LYS A 201 5.07 7.05 -29.16
N ALA A 202 5.30 5.79 -28.79
CA ALA A 202 4.27 4.76 -28.88
C ALA A 202 3.00 5.20 -28.14
N THR A 203 1.86 5.05 -28.78
CA THR A 203 0.58 5.45 -28.20
C THR A 203 0.04 4.36 -27.28
N ILE A 204 -0.40 4.78 -26.09
CA ILE A 204 -0.90 3.89 -25.04
C ILE A 204 -2.42 4.04 -24.92
N MET A 205 -3.11 2.91 -24.84
CA MET A 205 -4.52 2.79 -24.45
C MET A 205 -4.62 2.00 -23.17
N SER A 206 -5.35 2.50 -22.19
CA SER A 206 -5.60 1.80 -20.93
C SER A 206 -7.09 1.46 -20.81
N VAL A 207 -7.38 0.23 -20.41
CA VAL A 207 -8.75 -0.26 -20.24
C VAL A 207 -8.90 -1.07 -18.94
N ILE A 208 -10.12 -1.07 -18.41
CA ILE A 208 -10.53 -1.91 -17.29
C ILE A 208 -11.55 -2.90 -17.80
N VAL A 209 -11.33 -4.18 -17.59
CA VAL A 209 -12.31 -5.23 -17.88
C VAL A 209 -13.06 -5.59 -16.60
N SER A 210 -14.39 -5.53 -16.67
CA SER A 210 -15.27 -5.81 -15.54
C SER A 210 -16.56 -6.45 -16.03
N GLY A 211 -16.92 -7.63 -15.53
CA GLY A 211 -18.13 -8.36 -15.89
C GLY A 211 -18.23 -8.71 -17.39
N GLY A 212 -17.10 -8.76 -18.09
CA GLY A 212 -17.04 -8.98 -19.52
C GLY A 212 -17.13 -7.72 -20.39
N ASP A 213 -17.30 -6.53 -19.81
CA ASP A 213 -17.30 -5.23 -20.50
C ASP A 213 -15.91 -4.58 -20.46
N ILE A 214 -15.61 -3.75 -21.46
CA ILE A 214 -14.36 -3.00 -21.59
C ILE A 214 -14.66 -1.52 -21.35
N GLY A 215 -14.15 -0.98 -20.22
CA GLY A 215 -14.21 0.44 -19.88
C GLY A 215 -12.89 1.15 -20.19
N PHE A 216 -12.94 2.41 -20.57
CA PHE A 216 -11.77 3.24 -20.84
C PHE A 216 -11.19 3.80 -19.55
N SER A 217 -9.91 3.56 -19.28
CA SER A 217 -9.20 4.24 -18.17
C SER A 217 -8.49 5.48 -18.71
N ALA A 218 -9.05 6.65 -18.38
CA ALA A 218 -8.60 7.91 -18.94
C ALA A 218 -7.19 8.30 -18.45
N PRO A 219 -6.37 8.95 -19.30
CA PRO A 219 -5.12 9.55 -18.88
C PRO A 219 -5.33 10.54 -17.73
N ILE A 220 -4.43 10.53 -16.76
CA ILE A 220 -4.37 11.40 -15.57
C ILE A 220 -5.39 11.03 -14.50
N SER A 221 -6.68 10.89 -14.83
CA SER A 221 -7.76 10.69 -13.85
C SER A 221 -8.23 9.23 -13.73
N GLY A 222 -7.99 8.40 -14.74
CA GLY A 222 -8.43 7.00 -14.72
C GLY A 222 -7.79 6.21 -13.57
N ARG A 223 -8.60 5.36 -12.93
CA ARG A 223 -8.13 4.53 -11.82
C ARG A 223 -6.95 3.65 -12.25
N VAL A 224 -5.97 3.49 -11.39
CA VAL A 224 -4.72 2.72 -11.58
C VAL A 224 -3.84 3.31 -12.68
N PHE A 225 -4.32 3.35 -13.92
CA PHE A 225 -3.50 3.76 -15.08
C PHE A 225 -3.35 5.27 -15.25
N GLY A 226 -4.33 6.06 -14.80
CA GLY A 226 -4.30 7.51 -14.99
C GLY A 226 -2.99 8.16 -14.54
N PRO A 227 -2.54 7.93 -13.29
CA PRO A 227 -1.26 8.44 -12.80
C PRO A 227 -0.03 7.98 -13.59
N MET A 228 -0.09 6.81 -14.23
CA MET A 228 1.03 6.26 -14.99
C MET A 228 1.35 7.08 -16.26
N TYR A 229 0.35 7.73 -16.84
CA TYR A 229 0.59 8.66 -17.96
C TYR A 229 1.48 9.82 -17.55
N ASP A 230 1.33 10.29 -16.31
CA ASP A 230 2.18 11.33 -15.73
C ASP A 230 3.57 10.78 -15.35
N ILE A 231 3.62 9.63 -14.66
CA ILE A 231 4.88 8.99 -14.24
C ILE A 231 5.80 8.73 -15.44
N PHE A 232 5.27 8.16 -16.54
CA PHE A 232 6.06 7.69 -17.65
C PHE A 232 6.06 8.63 -18.87
N GLY A 233 5.26 9.70 -18.83
CA GLY A 233 5.09 10.61 -19.98
C GLY A 233 4.47 9.91 -21.18
N TRP A 234 3.54 8.97 -20.96
CA TRP A 234 2.91 8.21 -22.02
C TRP A 234 2.07 9.08 -22.94
N VAL A 235 2.17 8.82 -24.24
CA VAL A 235 1.31 9.44 -25.27
C VAL A 235 -0.01 8.70 -25.30
N PRO A 236 -1.15 9.35 -24.93
CA PRO A 236 -2.44 8.68 -24.99
C PRO A 236 -2.89 8.41 -26.43
N ALA A 237 -3.42 7.22 -26.69
CA ALA A 237 -4.02 6.90 -27.99
C ALA A 237 -5.38 7.58 -28.18
N LEU A 238 -6.07 7.87 -27.08
CA LEU A 238 -7.38 8.52 -27.05
C LEU A 238 -7.47 9.48 -25.86
N GLU A 239 -8.05 10.64 -26.09
CA GLU A 239 -8.47 11.56 -25.03
C GLU A 239 -9.97 11.84 -25.17
N VAL A 240 -10.65 11.98 -24.03
CA VAL A 240 -12.07 12.29 -23.97
C VAL A 240 -12.33 13.53 -23.11
N GLU A 241 -13.39 14.28 -23.41
CA GLU A 241 -13.74 15.49 -22.64
C GLU A 241 -14.24 15.18 -21.23
N LYS A 242 -14.99 14.08 -21.09
CA LYS A 242 -15.50 13.60 -19.80
C LYS A 242 -14.72 12.38 -19.40
N LYS A 243 -14.03 12.48 -18.30
CA LYS A 243 -13.17 11.44 -17.75
C LYS A 243 -13.33 11.40 -16.24
N SER A 244 -13.21 10.22 -15.67
CA SER A 244 -13.38 9.99 -14.25
C SER A 244 -12.37 8.94 -13.73
N GLY A 245 -12.34 8.78 -12.42
CA GLY A 245 -11.67 7.67 -11.75
C GLY A 245 -12.60 6.48 -11.49
N ASP A 246 -13.67 6.31 -12.29
CA ASP A 246 -14.62 5.22 -12.08
C ASP A 246 -13.92 3.85 -12.11
N HIS A 247 -14.33 2.99 -11.20
CA HIS A 247 -13.72 1.68 -11.00
C HIS A 247 -14.02 0.64 -12.11
N GLN A 248 -14.94 0.94 -13.02
CA GLN A 248 -15.22 0.16 -14.23
C GLN A 248 -14.66 0.83 -15.48
N GLY A 249 -14.09 2.04 -15.34
CA GLY A 249 -13.67 2.89 -16.45
C GLY A 249 -14.82 3.70 -17.04
N ASP A 250 -14.46 4.67 -17.89
CA ASP A 250 -15.44 5.53 -18.56
C ASP A 250 -16.13 4.79 -19.71
N GLU A 251 -17.39 5.15 -19.97
CA GLU A 251 -18.20 4.61 -21.08
C GLU A 251 -17.70 5.14 -22.44
N VAL A 252 -16.69 4.48 -23.00
CA VAL A 252 -16.18 4.68 -24.35
C VAL A 252 -16.41 3.41 -25.16
N SER A 253 -17.01 3.54 -26.35
CA SER A 253 -17.28 2.34 -27.15
C SER A 253 -15.99 1.64 -27.61
N VAL A 254 -16.02 0.30 -27.66
CA VAL A 254 -14.89 -0.52 -28.13
C VAL A 254 -14.48 -0.16 -29.56
N GLU A 255 -15.42 0.30 -30.37
CA GLU A 255 -15.17 0.82 -31.75
C GLU A 255 -14.33 2.10 -31.71
N ALA A 256 -14.61 3.05 -30.76
CA ALA A 256 -13.80 4.27 -30.61
C ALA A 256 -12.40 3.94 -30.13
N ILE A 257 -12.26 2.99 -29.21
CA ILE A 257 -10.97 2.46 -28.78
C ILE A 257 -10.21 1.86 -29.98
N ALA A 258 -10.88 1.06 -30.80
CA ALA A 258 -10.29 0.45 -31.99
C ALA A 258 -9.91 1.48 -33.06
N GLU A 259 -10.72 2.53 -33.26
CA GLU A 259 -10.44 3.61 -34.23
C GLU A 259 -9.21 4.44 -33.84
N SER A 260 -8.91 4.58 -32.54
CA SER A 260 -7.69 5.25 -32.07
C SER A 260 -6.41 4.47 -32.43
N ASN A 261 -6.53 3.18 -32.70
CA ASN A 261 -5.48 2.27 -33.14
C ASN A 261 -4.20 2.34 -32.28
N PRO A 262 -4.27 2.06 -30.97
CA PRO A 262 -3.14 2.17 -30.06
C PRO A 262 -1.97 1.26 -30.45
N ASP A 263 -0.75 1.71 -30.18
CA ASP A 263 0.44 0.85 -30.30
C ASP A 263 0.47 -0.19 -29.18
N TRP A 264 0.09 0.20 -27.96
CA TRP A 264 0.03 -0.67 -26.78
C TRP A 264 -1.34 -0.61 -26.11
N LEU A 265 -1.80 -1.75 -25.61
CA LEU A 265 -3.01 -1.87 -24.80
C LEU A 265 -2.65 -2.35 -23.39
N PHE A 266 -2.95 -1.54 -22.39
CA PHE A 266 -2.78 -1.91 -20.98
C PHE A 266 -4.13 -2.25 -20.36
N VAL A 267 -4.22 -3.40 -19.73
CA VAL A 267 -5.47 -4.02 -19.30
C VAL A 267 -5.43 -4.31 -17.81
N LEU A 268 -6.40 -3.76 -17.08
CA LEU A 268 -6.71 -4.15 -15.71
C LEU A 268 -7.89 -5.12 -15.72
N ASP A 269 -7.67 -6.32 -15.21
CA ASP A 269 -8.74 -7.28 -14.94
C ASP A 269 -9.29 -7.02 -13.54
N ARG A 270 -10.46 -6.34 -13.46
CA ARG A 270 -11.09 -5.98 -12.21
C ARG A 270 -11.60 -7.20 -11.44
N ASP A 271 -11.97 -8.23 -12.16
CA ASP A 271 -12.63 -9.41 -11.59
C ASP A 271 -11.61 -10.51 -11.19
N ALA A 272 -10.39 -10.45 -11.72
CA ALA A 272 -9.36 -11.46 -11.46
C ALA A 272 -9.09 -11.73 -9.97
N PRO A 273 -8.98 -10.74 -9.07
CA PRO A 273 -8.68 -10.99 -7.68
C PRO A 273 -9.87 -11.57 -6.89
N LEU A 274 -11.07 -11.58 -7.48
CA LEU A 274 -12.29 -12.14 -6.86
C LEU A 274 -12.41 -13.66 -7.06
N GLY A 275 -11.47 -14.27 -7.79
CA GLY A 275 -11.47 -15.70 -8.09
C GLY A 275 -12.65 -16.14 -8.96
N ASP A 276 -13.29 -17.26 -8.61
CA ASP A 276 -14.41 -17.85 -9.36
C ASP A 276 -15.76 -17.14 -9.08
N ALA A 277 -15.76 -15.81 -8.93
CA ALA A 277 -16.99 -15.05 -8.70
C ALA A 277 -17.98 -15.23 -9.88
N GLU A 278 -19.28 -15.30 -9.56
CA GLU A 278 -20.32 -15.47 -10.57
C GLU A 278 -20.32 -14.26 -11.54
N GLY A 279 -20.11 -14.55 -12.83
CA GLY A 279 -20.06 -13.54 -13.88
C GLY A 279 -18.67 -13.00 -14.19
N ALA A 280 -17.62 -13.41 -13.48
CA ALA A 280 -16.24 -13.07 -13.82
C ALA A 280 -15.86 -13.68 -15.19
N VAL A 281 -15.31 -12.85 -16.08
CA VAL A 281 -14.78 -13.28 -17.36
C VAL A 281 -13.34 -12.79 -17.43
N PRO A 282 -12.33 -13.69 -17.62
CA PRO A 282 -10.95 -13.27 -17.72
C PRO A 282 -10.75 -12.19 -18.77
N ALA A 283 -10.00 -11.14 -18.43
CA ALA A 283 -9.78 -10.02 -19.34
C ALA A 283 -9.14 -10.45 -20.67
N GLU A 284 -8.28 -11.46 -20.65
CA GLU A 284 -7.69 -12.04 -21.87
C GLU A 284 -8.77 -12.54 -22.81
N ASP A 285 -9.75 -13.31 -22.29
CA ASP A 285 -10.87 -13.81 -23.11
C ASP A 285 -11.74 -12.67 -23.66
N VAL A 286 -11.94 -11.60 -22.89
CA VAL A 286 -12.73 -10.44 -23.32
C VAL A 286 -12.01 -9.71 -24.46
N ILE A 287 -10.72 -9.43 -24.31
CA ILE A 287 -9.91 -8.76 -25.33
C ILE A 287 -9.80 -9.62 -26.61
N ASP A 288 -9.57 -10.92 -26.47
CA ASP A 288 -9.47 -11.87 -27.62
C ASP A 288 -10.78 -11.99 -28.39
N ASN A 289 -11.92 -11.90 -27.72
CA ASN A 289 -13.24 -11.98 -28.35
C ASN A 289 -13.77 -10.61 -28.82
N ALA A 290 -13.13 -9.50 -28.51
CA ALA A 290 -13.52 -8.15 -28.94
C ALA A 290 -13.16 -7.92 -30.41
N LEU A 291 -14.08 -8.28 -31.34
CA LEU A 291 -13.83 -8.25 -32.79
C LEU A 291 -13.37 -6.88 -33.31
N ALA A 292 -13.79 -5.79 -32.69
CA ALA A 292 -13.34 -4.44 -33.05
C ALA A 292 -11.84 -4.25 -32.83
N LEU A 293 -11.28 -4.80 -31.72
CA LEU A 293 -9.89 -4.66 -31.37
C LEU A 293 -8.93 -5.51 -32.20
N GLN A 294 -9.41 -6.58 -32.86
CA GLN A 294 -8.57 -7.56 -33.53
C GLN A 294 -7.73 -7.01 -34.69
N LYS A 295 -8.02 -5.79 -35.13
CA LYS A 295 -7.28 -5.13 -36.24
C LYS A 295 -6.38 -4.00 -35.76
N THR A 296 -6.39 -3.71 -34.48
CA THR A 296 -5.53 -2.67 -33.88
C THR A 296 -4.06 -3.08 -33.91
N THR A 297 -3.18 -2.10 -33.89
CA THR A 297 -1.72 -2.32 -33.81
C THR A 297 -1.37 -3.12 -32.57
N ALA A 298 -1.92 -2.78 -31.43
CA ALA A 298 -1.67 -3.44 -30.16
C ALA A 298 -1.98 -4.96 -30.23
N VAL A 299 -3.17 -5.35 -30.69
CA VAL A 299 -3.55 -6.76 -30.77
C VAL A 299 -2.77 -7.50 -31.87
N THR A 300 -2.63 -6.91 -33.06
CA THR A 300 -1.93 -7.59 -34.17
C THR A 300 -0.46 -7.84 -33.96
N LYS A 301 0.18 -7.05 -33.08
CA LYS A 301 1.60 -7.17 -32.72
C LYS A 301 1.84 -7.84 -31.37
N ASP A 302 0.79 -8.30 -30.70
CA ASP A 302 0.85 -8.85 -29.36
C ASP A 302 1.49 -7.85 -28.35
N GLN A 303 1.10 -6.59 -28.48
CA GLN A 303 1.53 -5.47 -27.63
C GLN A 303 0.46 -5.17 -26.56
N ILE A 304 0.16 -6.18 -25.75
CA ILE A 304 -0.82 -6.12 -24.65
C ILE A 304 -0.09 -6.39 -23.34
N VAL A 305 -0.35 -5.55 -22.33
CA VAL A 305 0.18 -5.72 -20.98
C VAL A 305 -0.98 -5.82 -20.02
N TYR A 306 -1.07 -6.95 -19.33
CA TYR A 306 -2.03 -7.14 -18.24
C TYR A 306 -1.39 -6.73 -16.94
N ALA A 307 -2.10 -5.93 -16.12
CA ALA A 307 -1.70 -5.65 -14.76
C ALA A 307 -1.71 -6.93 -13.91
N PRO A 308 -0.91 -7.03 -12.84
CA PRO A 308 -0.99 -8.12 -11.88
C PRO A 308 -2.45 -8.39 -11.46
N LYS A 309 -2.81 -9.67 -11.27
CA LYS A 309 -4.22 -10.07 -11.08
C LYS A 309 -4.89 -9.47 -9.85
N ASP A 310 -4.10 -9.15 -8.84
CA ASP A 310 -4.56 -8.58 -7.57
C ASP A 310 -4.58 -7.04 -7.54
N THR A 311 -4.09 -6.38 -8.59
CA THR A 311 -3.95 -4.92 -8.68
C THR A 311 -5.21 -4.18 -8.24
N TYR A 312 -6.40 -4.61 -8.67
CA TYR A 312 -7.65 -3.92 -8.35
C TYR A 312 -7.98 -3.90 -6.85
N LEU A 313 -7.56 -4.91 -6.08
CA LEU A 313 -7.79 -4.99 -4.65
C LEU A 313 -6.61 -4.47 -3.83
N ASN A 314 -5.37 -4.71 -4.22
CA ASN A 314 -4.20 -4.30 -3.46
C ASN A 314 -3.83 -2.83 -3.73
N GLU A 315 -3.46 -2.48 -4.94
CA GLU A 315 -2.87 -1.17 -5.27
C GLU A 315 -1.69 -0.82 -4.32
N SER A 316 -0.93 -1.82 -3.86
CA SER A 316 0.21 -1.70 -2.95
C SER A 316 1.49 -1.26 -3.67
N ILE A 317 2.53 -0.92 -2.91
CA ILE A 317 3.84 -0.62 -3.47
C ILE A 317 4.40 -1.82 -4.25
N GLN A 318 4.21 -3.05 -3.76
CA GLN A 318 4.65 -4.29 -4.43
C GLN A 318 3.91 -4.48 -5.75
N THR A 319 2.57 -4.35 -5.74
CA THR A 319 1.73 -4.46 -6.94
C THR A 319 2.13 -3.47 -8.03
N TYR A 320 2.42 -2.20 -7.65
CA TYR A 320 2.88 -1.21 -8.62
C TYR A 320 4.30 -1.52 -9.13
N SER A 321 5.22 -1.96 -8.27
CA SER A 321 6.58 -2.35 -8.68
C SER A 321 6.55 -3.50 -9.68
N GLU A 322 5.80 -4.58 -9.39
CA GLU A 322 5.62 -5.72 -10.30
C GLU A 322 5.02 -5.30 -11.65
N PHE A 323 4.03 -4.41 -11.60
CA PHE A 323 3.42 -3.92 -12.83
C PHE A 323 4.40 -3.09 -13.66
N PHE A 324 5.18 -2.20 -13.05
CA PHE A 324 6.17 -1.37 -13.75
C PHE A 324 7.32 -2.21 -14.32
N GLU A 325 7.75 -3.26 -13.63
CA GLU A 325 8.69 -4.25 -14.18
C GLU A 325 8.12 -4.95 -15.43
N SER A 326 6.84 -5.34 -15.37
CA SER A 326 6.14 -5.94 -16.50
C SER A 326 6.04 -4.98 -17.68
N VAL A 327 5.76 -3.70 -17.44
CA VAL A 327 5.77 -2.63 -18.45
C VAL A 327 7.17 -2.47 -19.05
N ALA A 328 8.21 -2.38 -18.23
CA ALA A 328 9.61 -2.26 -18.70
C ALA A 328 9.98 -3.44 -19.61
N ALA A 329 9.67 -4.67 -19.17
CA ALA A 329 9.96 -5.89 -19.92
C ALA A 329 9.20 -5.97 -21.25
N ALA A 330 7.97 -5.45 -21.30
CA ALA A 330 7.15 -5.42 -22.53
C ALA A 330 7.70 -4.39 -23.54
N LEU A 331 7.95 -3.15 -23.06
CA LEU A 331 8.38 -2.04 -23.91
C LEU A 331 9.83 -2.20 -24.44
N ALA A 332 10.66 -3.03 -23.81
CA ALA A 332 12.02 -3.32 -24.24
C ALA A 332 12.11 -4.31 -25.43
N LYS A 333 11.02 -4.93 -25.85
CA LYS A 333 10.96 -5.90 -26.99
C LYS A 333 10.88 -5.18 -28.32
#